data_b229e8e4bd4c1ab529f1df5ffb0400d7
#
_entry.id   b229e8e4bd4c1ab529f1df5ffb0400d7
#
_cell.length_a   1.000
_cell.length_b   1.000
_cell.length_c   1.000
_cell.angle_alpha   90.00
_cell.angle_beta   90.00
_cell.angle_gamma   90.00
#
_symmetry.space_group_name_H-M   'P 1'
#
loop_
_entity.id
_entity.type
_entity.pdbx_description
1 polymer ?
#
loop_
_entity_poly.entity_id
_entity_poly.type
_entity_poly.pdbx_seq_one_letter_code
_entity_poly.pdbx_strand_id
1 'polypeptide(L)'
;MFLRTLSRGALAALLFSAVPVVAPTVALAASPASMAVPADFGSPVYPKRGRFLLVDAASARLFMVEDGQVVDSMKVIVGKPEAQTPTISSKIYYATLNPYWNVPADLARKIIAPRVLKDGVGYLRDHGYQVLASFEDGAPEISPDEVDWKAVAAGRAKVKVRQLPGPGNSMGQVKFGFPNGFGIFLHDTPKKELFASEERAVSNGCVRLEDAPKLARWLLGRDPEMVAAGIPEQHVALPRAVPIYITYLDQQPAQLALAGSGSPLTR
;
A
#
# COMPACT_ATOMS: atom_id res chain seq x y z
N MET A 1 -42.43 65.95 -46.63
CA MET A 1 -42.06 65.40 -47.93
C MET A 1 -40.56 65.19 -47.88
N PHE A 2 -40.09 64.00 -47.31
CA PHE A 2 -38.70 63.65 -47.20
C PHE A 2 -38.53 62.17 -47.58
N LEU A 3 -37.77 61.97 -48.66
CA LEU A 3 -37.38 60.66 -49.14
C LEU A 3 -36.39 59.99 -48.14
N ARG A 4 -36.63 58.73 -47.80
CA ARG A 4 -35.65 57.89 -47.11
C ARG A 4 -34.93 57.00 -48.09
N THR A 5 -33.61 57.18 -48.17
CA THR A 5 -32.66 56.36 -48.89
C THR A 5 -32.39 55.07 -48.09
N LEU A 6 -32.61 53.92 -48.73
CA LEU A 6 -32.29 52.59 -48.19
C LEU A 6 -30.77 52.27 -48.43
N SER A 7 -30.00 52.11 -47.38
CA SER A 7 -28.68 51.62 -47.43
C SER A 7 -28.66 50.07 -47.42
N ARG A 8 -28.06 49.48 -48.46
CA ARG A 8 -27.82 48.02 -48.52
C ARG A 8 -26.60 47.68 -47.69
N GLY A 9 -26.77 47.01 -46.53
CA GLY A 9 -25.71 46.41 -45.76
C GLY A 9 -25.32 45.06 -46.34
N ALA A 10 -24.04 44.94 -46.68
CA ALA A 10 -23.43 43.66 -47.11
C ALA A 10 -23.25 42.75 -45.93
N LEU A 11 -23.79 41.54 -46.01
CA LEU A 11 -23.65 40.45 -45.01
C LEU A 11 -22.32 39.73 -45.32
N ALA A 12 -21.28 39.96 -44.52
CA ALA A 12 -20.07 39.20 -44.58
C ALA A 12 -20.23 37.85 -43.81
N ALA A 13 -20.23 36.74 -44.52
CA ALA A 13 -20.25 35.41 -43.95
C ALA A 13 -18.82 35.07 -43.43
N LEU A 14 -18.68 35.00 -42.11
CA LEU A 14 -17.51 34.46 -41.45
C LEU A 14 -17.57 32.93 -41.46
N LEU A 15 -16.74 32.31 -42.28
CA LEU A 15 -16.48 30.87 -42.27
C LEU A 15 -15.61 30.54 -41.05
N PHE A 16 -16.19 29.96 -40.01
CA PHE A 16 -15.46 29.35 -38.91
C PHE A 16 -14.95 27.99 -39.36
N SER A 17 -13.62 27.90 -39.60
CA SER A 17 -12.94 26.63 -39.77
C SER A 17 -12.85 25.94 -38.41
N ALA A 18 -13.62 24.87 -38.22
CA ALA A 18 -13.51 24.01 -37.07
C ALA A 18 -12.21 23.19 -37.15
N VAL A 19 -11.24 23.53 -36.30
CA VAL A 19 -10.05 22.69 -36.08
C VAL A 19 -10.49 21.53 -35.17
N PRO A 20 -10.29 20.27 -35.56
CA PRO A 20 -10.57 19.14 -34.68
C PRO A 20 -9.61 19.15 -33.50
N VAL A 21 -10.11 19.37 -32.30
CA VAL A 21 -9.40 19.15 -31.03
C VAL A 21 -9.26 17.64 -30.86
N VAL A 22 -8.08 17.12 -31.16
CA VAL A 22 -7.71 15.74 -30.81
C VAL A 22 -7.47 15.72 -29.31
N ALA A 23 -8.43 15.25 -28.54
CA ALA A 23 -8.25 14.97 -27.13
C ALA A 23 -7.22 13.84 -26.96
N PRO A 24 -6.21 13.98 -26.07
CA PRO A 24 -5.32 12.87 -25.78
C PRO A 24 -6.13 11.77 -25.11
N THR A 25 -6.23 10.62 -25.75
CA THR A 25 -6.71 9.37 -25.14
C THR A 25 -5.73 8.99 -24.03
N VAL A 26 -6.10 9.29 -22.79
CA VAL A 26 -5.45 8.73 -21.63
C VAL A 26 -5.73 7.23 -21.67
N ALA A 27 -4.72 6.44 -22.02
CA ALA A 27 -4.79 5.00 -21.92
C ALA A 27 -5.03 4.65 -20.44
N LEU A 28 -6.23 4.15 -20.14
CA LEU A 28 -6.56 3.57 -18.85
C LEU A 28 -5.55 2.42 -18.63
N ALA A 29 -4.65 2.59 -17.67
CA ALA A 29 -3.73 1.53 -17.29
C ALA A 29 -4.59 0.33 -16.86
N ALA A 30 -4.49 -0.77 -17.60
CA ALA A 30 -5.17 -2.00 -17.27
C ALA A 30 -4.83 -2.40 -15.83
N SER A 31 -5.84 -2.65 -15.02
CA SER A 31 -5.67 -3.26 -13.70
C SER A 31 -4.80 -4.51 -13.86
N PRO A 32 -3.76 -4.71 -13.02
CA PRO A 32 -2.92 -5.89 -13.14
C PRO A 32 -3.80 -7.12 -13.00
N ALA A 33 -3.87 -7.91 -14.07
CA ALA A 33 -4.56 -9.20 -14.06
C ALA A 33 -4.04 -10.01 -12.87
N SER A 34 -4.95 -10.56 -12.08
CA SER A 34 -4.65 -11.46 -10.97
C SER A 34 -3.84 -12.65 -11.52
N MET A 35 -2.53 -12.59 -11.40
CA MET A 35 -1.69 -13.74 -11.65
C MET A 35 -1.82 -14.66 -10.44
N ALA A 36 -2.58 -15.74 -10.61
CA ALA A 36 -2.60 -16.83 -9.65
C ALA A 36 -1.17 -17.35 -9.47
N VAL A 37 -0.64 -17.23 -8.24
CA VAL A 37 0.65 -17.78 -7.87
C VAL A 37 0.49 -19.28 -7.75
N PRO A 38 1.28 -20.12 -8.45
CA PRO A 38 1.21 -21.57 -8.31
C PRO A 38 1.52 -21.99 -6.87
N ALA A 39 0.77 -22.97 -6.35
CA ALA A 39 0.81 -23.40 -4.95
C ALA A 39 2.00 -24.33 -4.61
N ASP A 40 2.92 -24.58 -5.51
CA ASP A 40 4.04 -25.50 -5.29
C ASP A 40 5.38 -24.79 -5.55
N PHE A 41 5.88 -24.13 -4.51
CA PHE A 41 7.25 -23.63 -4.51
C PHE A 41 8.10 -24.54 -3.62
N GLY A 42 8.88 -25.40 -4.26
CA GLY A 42 10.11 -25.89 -3.64
C GLY A 42 10.93 -24.70 -3.13
N SER A 43 11.84 -24.89 -2.17
CA SER A 43 12.62 -23.82 -1.55
C SER A 43 13.02 -22.74 -2.57
N PRO A 44 12.70 -21.46 -2.35
CA PRO A 44 12.91 -20.45 -3.36
C PRO A 44 14.38 -20.32 -3.69
N VAL A 45 14.69 -20.36 -5.00
CA VAL A 45 16.06 -20.10 -5.45
C VAL A 45 16.25 -18.59 -5.48
N TYR A 46 17.00 -18.07 -4.50
CA TYR A 46 17.28 -16.64 -4.40
C TYR A 46 18.26 -16.16 -5.50
N PRO A 47 18.12 -14.95 -6.03
CA PRO A 47 19.04 -14.39 -7.01
C PRO A 47 20.45 -14.26 -6.43
N LYS A 48 21.47 -14.74 -7.18
CA LYS A 48 22.88 -14.57 -6.79
C LYS A 48 23.42 -13.17 -7.10
N ARG A 49 22.72 -12.40 -7.95
CA ARG A 49 23.09 -11.04 -8.37
C ARG A 49 21.88 -10.12 -8.30
N GLY A 50 22.15 -8.84 -8.11
CA GLY A 50 21.14 -7.81 -7.98
C GLY A 50 20.53 -7.75 -6.57
N ARG A 51 19.46 -6.98 -6.45
CA ARG A 51 18.80 -6.67 -5.17
C ARG A 51 17.57 -7.55 -4.96
N PHE A 52 17.36 -7.99 -3.74
CA PHE A 52 16.09 -8.57 -3.31
C PHE A 52 15.85 -8.38 -1.81
N LEU A 53 14.61 -8.53 -1.41
CA LEU A 53 14.18 -8.56 -0.01
C LEU A 53 13.85 -9.97 0.41
N LEU A 54 14.30 -10.36 1.59
CA LEU A 54 13.91 -11.59 2.26
C LEU A 54 13.28 -11.25 3.61
N VAL A 55 12.03 -11.62 3.78
CA VAL A 55 11.34 -11.55 5.06
C VAL A 55 11.28 -12.96 5.63
N ASP A 56 12.00 -13.18 6.72
CA ASP A 56 11.85 -14.37 7.53
C ASP A 56 10.78 -14.12 8.60
N ALA A 57 9.60 -14.70 8.37
CA ALA A 57 8.49 -14.55 9.27
C ALA A 57 8.65 -15.35 10.58
N ALA A 58 9.53 -16.36 10.61
CA ALA A 58 9.81 -17.12 11.82
C ALA A 58 10.62 -16.29 12.84
N SER A 59 11.69 -15.61 12.38
CA SER A 59 12.52 -14.74 13.23
C SER A 59 11.99 -13.30 13.31
N ALA A 60 10.93 -12.97 12.55
CA ALA A 60 10.38 -11.63 12.39
C ALA A 60 11.48 -10.60 12.03
N ARG A 61 12.23 -10.90 10.96
CA ARG A 61 13.29 -10.04 10.40
C ARG A 61 13.14 -9.89 8.89
N LEU A 62 13.49 -8.70 8.42
CA LEU A 62 13.66 -8.40 7.01
C LEU A 62 15.15 -8.20 6.72
N PHE A 63 15.62 -8.80 5.62
CA PHE A 63 16.97 -8.66 5.12
C PHE A 63 16.95 -7.97 3.75
N MET A 64 17.80 -6.98 3.57
CA MET A 64 18.11 -6.33 2.31
C MET A 64 19.34 -6.99 1.72
N VAL A 65 19.23 -7.57 0.54
CA VAL A 65 20.30 -8.36 -0.07
C VAL A 65 20.72 -7.72 -1.40
N GLU A 66 22.01 -7.58 -1.60
CA GLU A 66 22.65 -7.15 -2.87
C GLU A 66 23.73 -8.14 -3.25
N ASP A 67 23.70 -8.63 -4.48
CA ASP A 67 24.70 -9.55 -5.04
C ASP A 67 25.02 -10.74 -4.12
N GLY A 68 23.98 -11.30 -3.50
CA GLY A 68 24.08 -12.43 -2.59
C GLY A 68 24.59 -12.10 -1.18
N GLN A 69 24.84 -10.84 -0.85
CA GLN A 69 25.26 -10.40 0.47
C GLN A 69 24.13 -9.65 1.18
N VAL A 70 23.94 -9.92 2.47
CA VAL A 70 23.05 -9.08 3.29
C VAL A 70 23.75 -7.75 3.55
N VAL A 71 23.20 -6.69 2.99
CA VAL A 71 23.75 -5.32 3.16
C VAL A 71 23.11 -4.59 4.32
N ASP A 72 21.89 -4.96 4.72
CA ASP A 72 21.22 -4.41 5.91
C ASP A 72 20.06 -5.32 6.35
N SER A 73 19.57 -5.11 7.55
CA SER A 73 18.40 -5.81 8.09
C SER A 73 17.65 -4.95 9.09
N MET A 74 16.40 -5.33 9.36
CA MET A 74 15.59 -4.69 10.40
C MET A 74 14.61 -5.69 11.02
N LYS A 75 14.11 -5.36 12.21
CA LYS A 75 12.99 -6.07 12.81
C LYS A 75 11.72 -5.82 12.00
N VAL A 76 10.85 -6.81 11.98
CA VAL A 76 9.49 -6.66 11.43
C VAL A 76 8.48 -7.22 12.42
N ILE A 77 7.21 -6.80 12.24
CA ILE A 77 6.06 -7.42 12.90
C ILE A 77 5.33 -8.20 11.83
N VAL A 78 5.07 -9.47 12.10
CA VAL A 78 4.42 -10.40 11.18
C VAL A 78 3.07 -10.86 11.74
N GLY A 79 2.33 -11.63 10.95
CA GLY A 79 1.02 -12.16 11.32
C GLY A 79 1.08 -13.09 12.53
N LYS A 80 0.11 -12.92 13.43
CA LYS A 80 -0.11 -13.80 14.58
C LYS A 80 -0.51 -15.21 14.12
N PRO A 81 -0.46 -16.23 14.99
CA PRO A 81 -0.76 -17.62 14.62
C PRO A 81 -2.10 -17.83 13.90
N GLU A 82 -3.15 -17.08 14.29
CA GLU A 82 -4.48 -17.19 13.70
C GLU A 82 -4.64 -16.39 12.39
N ALA A 83 -3.61 -15.62 12.01
CA ALA A 83 -3.57 -14.79 10.80
C ALA A 83 -2.13 -14.65 10.31
N GLN A 84 -1.49 -15.78 10.05
CA GLN A 84 -0.08 -15.84 9.66
C GLN A 84 0.19 -15.04 8.38
N THR A 85 1.37 -14.44 8.30
CA THR A 85 1.87 -13.89 7.05
C THR A 85 2.12 -15.05 6.06
N PRO A 86 1.48 -15.08 4.89
CA PRO A 86 1.65 -16.19 3.96
C PRO A 86 3.03 -16.19 3.32
N THR A 87 3.50 -17.35 2.90
CA THR A 87 4.68 -17.47 2.04
C THR A 87 4.38 -16.85 0.67
N ILE A 88 5.21 -15.91 0.24
CA ILE A 88 5.02 -15.13 -0.98
C ILE A 88 6.35 -14.99 -1.73
N SER A 89 6.30 -15.15 -3.05
CA SER A 89 7.36 -14.74 -3.98
C SER A 89 6.74 -13.74 -4.95
N SER A 90 7.25 -12.50 -4.99
CA SER A 90 6.69 -11.41 -5.79
C SER A 90 7.75 -10.36 -6.11
N LYS A 91 7.31 -9.18 -6.60
CA LYS A 91 8.20 -8.03 -6.87
C LYS A 91 7.53 -6.74 -6.43
N ILE A 92 8.31 -5.84 -5.84
CA ILE A 92 7.91 -4.48 -5.52
C ILE A 92 8.26 -3.58 -6.71
N TYR A 93 7.30 -2.80 -7.18
CA TYR A 93 7.45 -1.90 -8.33
C TYR A 93 7.43 -0.42 -7.94
N TYR A 94 6.81 -0.09 -6.81
CA TYR A 94 6.66 1.28 -6.32
C TYR A 94 6.52 1.32 -4.80
N ALA A 95 6.85 2.46 -4.24
CA ALA A 95 6.48 2.85 -2.88
C ALA A 95 5.27 3.78 -2.93
N THR A 96 4.36 3.67 -1.98
CA THR A 96 3.27 4.62 -1.79
C THR A 96 3.57 5.46 -0.56
N LEU A 97 3.72 6.76 -0.75
CA LEU A 97 3.95 7.74 0.31
C LEU A 97 2.61 8.34 0.78
N ASN A 98 2.53 8.70 2.04
CA ASN A 98 1.31 9.20 2.67
C ASN A 98 0.08 8.31 2.36
N PRO A 99 0.16 7.00 2.62
CA PRO A 99 -0.85 6.05 2.17
C PRO A 99 -2.17 6.27 2.91
N TYR A 100 -3.27 6.07 2.19
CA TYR A 100 -4.52 5.71 2.83
C TYR A 100 -4.44 4.29 3.39
N TRP A 101 -5.17 4.04 4.46
CA TRP A 101 -5.47 2.69 4.89
C TRP A 101 -6.94 2.35 4.60
N ASN A 102 -7.18 1.66 3.51
CA ASN A 102 -8.48 1.04 3.24
C ASN A 102 -8.66 -0.15 4.20
N VAL A 103 -9.51 0.00 5.19
CA VAL A 103 -9.68 -0.99 6.26
C VAL A 103 -10.34 -2.25 5.71
N PRO A 104 -9.72 -3.44 5.83
CA PRO A 104 -10.36 -4.70 5.47
C PRO A 104 -11.70 -4.88 6.19
N ALA A 105 -12.69 -5.44 5.49
CA ALA A 105 -14.05 -5.56 6.02
C ALA A 105 -14.14 -6.35 7.34
N ASP A 106 -13.28 -7.35 7.52
CA ASP A 106 -13.21 -8.12 8.77
C ASP A 106 -12.64 -7.29 9.92
N LEU A 107 -11.67 -6.40 9.65
CA LEU A 107 -11.12 -5.47 10.64
C LEU A 107 -12.10 -4.33 10.94
N ALA A 108 -12.83 -3.84 9.94
CA ALA A 108 -13.92 -2.88 10.16
C ALA A 108 -14.97 -3.48 11.11
N ARG A 109 -15.34 -4.76 10.92
CA ARG A 109 -16.24 -5.49 11.80
C ARG A 109 -15.68 -5.73 13.19
N LYS A 110 -14.43 -6.22 13.29
CA LYS A 110 -13.85 -6.69 14.57
C LYS A 110 -13.27 -5.57 15.42
N ILE A 111 -12.90 -4.44 14.80
CA ILE A 111 -12.16 -3.36 15.49
C ILE A 111 -12.95 -2.05 15.42
N ILE A 112 -13.31 -1.58 14.21
CA ILE A 112 -13.90 -0.25 14.05
C ILE A 112 -15.33 -0.20 14.60
N ALA A 113 -16.19 -1.12 14.15
CA ALA A 113 -17.59 -1.11 14.56
C ALA A 113 -17.79 -1.22 16.09
N PRO A 114 -17.08 -2.10 16.83
CA PRO A 114 -17.17 -2.14 18.30
C PRO A 114 -16.71 -0.82 18.95
N ARG A 115 -15.72 -0.14 18.42
CA ARG A 115 -15.27 1.17 18.92
C ARG A 115 -16.32 2.24 18.70
N VAL A 116 -16.90 2.30 17.51
CA VAL A 116 -17.99 3.24 17.20
C VAL A 116 -19.21 3.00 18.10
N LEU A 117 -19.54 1.75 18.35
CA LEU A 117 -20.66 1.41 19.25
C LEU A 117 -20.39 1.81 20.71
N LYS A 118 -19.13 1.76 21.14
CA LYS A 118 -18.73 2.11 22.50
C LYS A 118 -18.56 3.63 22.68
N ASP A 119 -17.83 4.26 21.75
CA ASP A 119 -17.29 5.62 21.90
C ASP A 119 -18.06 6.64 21.05
N GLY A 120 -19.06 6.19 20.27
CA GLY A 120 -19.84 7.00 19.33
C GLY A 120 -19.13 7.21 17.99
N VAL A 121 -19.87 7.79 17.02
CA VAL A 121 -19.35 8.05 15.66
C VAL A 121 -18.19 9.07 15.65
N GLY A 122 -18.08 9.91 16.66
CA GLY A 122 -16.95 10.84 16.83
C GLY A 122 -15.58 10.15 16.84
N TYR A 123 -15.53 8.89 17.29
CA TYR A 123 -14.32 8.06 17.22
C TYR A 123 -13.70 8.05 15.83
N LEU A 124 -14.50 8.00 14.77
CA LEU A 124 -13.99 7.94 13.40
C LEU A 124 -13.22 9.23 13.05
N ARG A 125 -13.84 10.38 13.30
CA ARG A 125 -13.21 11.69 13.04
C ARG A 125 -11.92 11.86 13.86
N ASP A 126 -11.96 11.52 15.14
CA ASP A 126 -10.84 11.71 16.07
C ASP A 126 -9.63 10.81 15.73
N HIS A 127 -9.86 9.73 14.96
CA HIS A 127 -8.83 8.82 14.48
C HIS A 127 -8.60 8.90 12.96
N GLY A 128 -9.11 9.94 12.30
CA GLY A 128 -8.92 10.18 10.87
C GLY A 128 -9.58 9.16 9.95
N TYR A 129 -10.68 8.56 10.38
CA TYR A 129 -11.46 7.64 9.53
C TYR A 129 -12.57 8.34 8.76
N GLN A 130 -12.78 7.91 7.53
CA GLN A 130 -13.91 8.26 6.68
C GLN A 130 -14.69 6.99 6.33
N VAL A 131 -15.99 7.13 6.14
CA VAL A 131 -16.86 6.08 5.59
C VAL A 131 -17.16 6.43 4.15
N LEU A 132 -16.96 5.48 3.23
CA LEU A 132 -17.07 5.70 1.80
C LEU A 132 -18.08 4.73 1.17
N ALA A 133 -18.69 5.14 0.05
CA ALA A 133 -19.53 4.26 -0.76
C ALA A 133 -18.71 3.14 -1.42
N SER A 134 -17.50 3.46 -1.88
CA SER A 134 -16.53 2.50 -2.43
C SER A 134 -15.09 2.97 -2.12
N PHE A 135 -14.07 2.18 -2.53
CA PHE A 135 -12.66 2.60 -2.47
C PHE A 135 -12.15 3.16 -3.80
N GLU A 136 -13.03 3.40 -4.75
CA GLU A 136 -12.69 4.05 -6.02
C GLU A 136 -12.39 5.53 -5.82
N ASP A 137 -11.60 6.11 -6.73
CA ASP A 137 -11.31 7.53 -6.69
C ASP A 137 -12.57 8.36 -6.90
N GLY A 138 -12.74 9.39 -6.07
CA GLY A 138 -13.92 10.24 -6.11
C GLY A 138 -15.20 9.62 -5.51
N ALA A 139 -15.10 8.44 -4.87
CA ALA A 139 -16.26 7.84 -4.20
C ALA A 139 -16.82 8.79 -3.12
N PRO A 140 -18.15 8.97 -3.05
CA PRO A 140 -18.76 9.86 -2.06
C PRO A 140 -18.54 9.33 -0.64
N GLU A 141 -18.36 10.27 0.28
CA GLU A 141 -18.36 9.99 1.71
C GLU A 141 -19.80 9.77 2.19
N ILE A 142 -19.99 8.77 3.04
CA ILE A 142 -21.26 8.44 3.68
C ILE A 142 -21.22 8.98 5.10
N SER A 143 -22.31 9.58 5.57
CA SER A 143 -22.41 9.97 6.98
C SER A 143 -22.30 8.74 7.88
N PRO A 144 -21.40 8.75 8.86
CA PRO A 144 -21.29 7.65 9.83
C PRO A 144 -22.58 7.35 10.58
N ASP A 145 -23.47 8.33 10.71
CA ASP A 145 -24.78 8.19 11.37
C ASP A 145 -25.78 7.37 10.53
N GLU A 146 -25.56 7.25 9.23
CA GLU A 146 -26.40 6.44 8.32
C GLU A 146 -26.00 4.96 8.33
N VAL A 147 -24.92 4.58 9.01
CA VAL A 147 -24.42 3.21 9.04
C VAL A 147 -25.00 2.44 10.22
N ASP A 148 -25.58 1.28 9.96
CA ASP A 148 -25.97 0.34 11.02
C ASP A 148 -24.73 -0.38 11.58
N TRP A 149 -24.03 0.29 12.49
CA TRP A 149 -22.83 -0.24 13.14
C TRP A 149 -23.09 -1.53 13.93
N LYS A 150 -24.32 -1.76 14.42
CA LYS A 150 -24.70 -3.03 15.07
C LYS A 150 -24.74 -4.17 14.06
N ALA A 151 -25.30 -3.92 12.87
CA ALA A 151 -25.28 -4.91 11.79
C ALA A 151 -23.86 -5.17 11.29
N VAL A 152 -23.00 -4.13 11.18
CA VAL A 152 -21.56 -4.29 10.81
C VAL A 152 -20.84 -5.16 11.84
N ALA A 153 -20.94 -4.86 13.13
CA ALA A 153 -20.29 -5.63 14.20
C ALA A 153 -20.77 -7.10 14.21
N ALA A 154 -22.05 -7.33 13.92
CA ALA A 154 -22.63 -8.66 13.82
C ALA A 154 -22.30 -9.38 12.49
N GLY A 155 -21.62 -8.73 11.54
CA GLY A 155 -21.27 -9.30 10.23
C GLY A 155 -22.45 -9.40 9.25
N ARG A 156 -23.58 -8.77 9.54
CA ARG A 156 -24.77 -8.72 8.66
C ARG A 156 -24.70 -7.62 7.62
N ALA A 157 -23.85 -6.61 7.83
CA ALA A 157 -23.58 -5.53 6.87
C ALA A 157 -22.07 -5.34 6.68
N LYS A 158 -21.70 -4.79 5.53
CA LYS A 158 -20.30 -4.40 5.21
C LYS A 158 -20.25 -2.88 5.09
N VAL A 159 -19.16 -2.30 5.55
CA VAL A 159 -18.86 -0.87 5.45
C VAL A 159 -17.48 -0.68 4.85
N LYS A 160 -17.31 0.38 4.07
CA LYS A 160 -16.01 0.81 3.52
C LYS A 160 -15.46 1.92 4.41
N VAL A 161 -14.47 1.61 5.21
CA VAL A 161 -13.80 2.58 6.08
C VAL A 161 -12.39 2.80 5.57
N ARG A 162 -12.00 4.07 5.42
CA ARG A 162 -10.66 4.50 5.03
C ARG A 162 -10.08 5.35 6.14
N GLN A 163 -8.82 5.11 6.51
CA GLN A 163 -8.08 6.01 7.37
C GLN A 163 -7.24 6.97 6.51
N LEU A 164 -7.32 8.26 6.82
CA LEU A 164 -6.59 9.32 6.15
C LEU A 164 -5.09 9.24 6.47
N PRO A 165 -4.21 9.74 5.56
CA PRO A 165 -2.80 9.94 5.89
C PRO A 165 -2.62 10.80 7.12
N GLY A 166 -1.56 10.55 7.87
CA GLY A 166 -1.23 11.32 9.06
C GLY A 166 -0.50 10.50 10.12
N PRO A 167 -0.10 11.15 11.23
CA PRO A 167 0.72 10.51 12.27
C PRO A 167 0.07 9.28 12.91
N GLY A 168 -1.28 9.24 12.93
CA GLY A 168 -2.06 8.11 13.48
C GLY A 168 -2.41 7.02 12.47
N ASN A 169 -2.04 7.17 11.20
CA ASN A 169 -2.39 6.20 10.18
C ASN A 169 -1.71 4.85 10.44
N SER A 170 -2.50 3.77 10.41
CA SER A 170 -2.02 2.42 10.69
C SER A 170 -0.99 1.91 9.68
N MET A 171 -0.95 2.48 8.44
CA MET A 171 0.07 2.19 7.43
C MET A 171 1.32 3.04 7.59
N GLY A 172 1.34 3.99 8.55
CA GLY A 172 2.42 4.95 8.73
C GLY A 172 2.60 5.89 7.54
N GLN A 173 3.83 6.24 7.23
CA GLN A 173 4.17 7.21 6.18
C GLN A 173 4.42 6.58 4.81
N VAL A 174 4.72 5.28 4.76
CA VAL A 174 5.02 4.58 3.51
C VAL A 174 4.56 3.12 3.55
N LYS A 175 4.01 2.66 2.43
CA LYS A 175 3.71 1.25 2.18
C LYS A 175 4.35 0.79 0.86
N PHE A 176 4.68 -0.48 0.78
CA PHE A 176 5.21 -1.14 -0.41
C PHE A 176 4.22 -2.22 -0.83
N GLY A 177 3.55 -1.98 -1.95
CA GLY A 177 2.64 -2.92 -2.56
C GLY A 177 3.38 -3.87 -3.50
N PHE A 178 2.95 -5.12 -3.53
CA PHE A 178 3.40 -6.13 -4.47
C PHE A 178 2.25 -7.06 -4.83
N PRO A 179 2.17 -7.57 -6.07
CA PRO A 179 1.12 -8.49 -6.47
C PRO A 179 1.09 -9.74 -5.58
N ASN A 180 -0.05 -9.97 -4.93
CA ASN A 180 -0.33 -11.20 -4.18
C ASN A 180 -1.84 -11.35 -3.97
N GLY A 181 -2.31 -12.59 -3.88
CA GLY A 181 -3.73 -12.91 -3.68
C GLY A 181 -4.25 -12.72 -2.26
N PHE A 182 -3.40 -12.28 -1.31
CA PHE A 182 -3.70 -12.25 0.12
C PHE A 182 -3.93 -10.84 0.67
N GLY A 183 -3.69 -9.79 -0.14
CA GLY A 183 -3.77 -8.40 0.30
C GLY A 183 -2.68 -8.02 1.31
N ILE A 184 -1.50 -8.64 1.22
CA ILE A 184 -0.37 -8.38 2.11
C ILE A 184 0.46 -7.21 1.58
N PHE A 185 0.94 -6.37 2.48
CA PHE A 185 1.83 -5.24 2.22
C PHE A 185 3.00 -5.26 3.20
N LEU A 186 4.14 -4.68 2.79
CA LEU A 186 5.10 -4.13 3.75
C LEU A 186 4.71 -2.69 4.00
N HIS A 187 4.68 -2.26 5.27
CA HIS A 187 4.29 -0.88 5.57
C HIS A 187 4.91 -0.37 6.88
N ASP A 188 4.96 0.93 6.97
CA ASP A 188 5.31 1.62 8.19
C ASP A 188 4.22 1.46 9.27
N THR A 189 4.48 1.95 10.48
CA THR A 189 3.52 1.95 11.58
C THR A 189 3.85 3.06 12.57
N PRO A 190 2.85 3.76 13.14
CA PRO A 190 3.08 4.69 14.24
C PRO A 190 3.44 3.97 15.55
N LYS A 191 3.15 2.68 15.68
CA LYS A 191 3.36 1.87 16.89
C LYS A 191 4.78 1.31 16.96
N LYS A 192 5.76 2.20 17.05
CA LYS A 192 7.20 1.83 17.06
C LYS A 192 7.62 1.08 18.32
N GLU A 193 6.91 1.28 19.42
CA GLU A 193 7.14 0.59 20.69
C GLU A 193 7.03 -0.94 20.59
N LEU A 194 6.24 -1.44 19.64
CA LEU A 194 6.08 -2.89 19.43
C LEU A 194 7.36 -3.60 18.97
N PHE A 195 8.31 -2.88 18.39
CA PHE A 195 9.59 -3.48 17.97
C PHE A 195 10.55 -3.74 19.13
N ALA A 196 10.27 -3.22 20.33
CA ALA A 196 11.01 -3.53 21.54
C ALA A 196 10.71 -4.95 22.06
N SER A 197 9.55 -5.52 21.69
CA SER A 197 9.14 -6.86 22.10
C SER A 197 9.95 -7.93 21.37
N GLU A 198 10.25 -9.03 22.08
CA GLU A 198 10.77 -10.26 21.47
C GLU A 198 9.70 -10.95 20.63
N GLU A 199 8.45 -10.98 21.11
CA GLU A 199 7.34 -11.51 20.35
C GLU A 199 6.79 -10.45 19.40
N ARG A 200 6.96 -10.69 18.09
CA ARG A 200 6.53 -9.77 17.03
C ARG A 200 5.55 -10.38 16.04
N ALA A 201 4.98 -11.55 16.36
CA ALA A 201 3.93 -12.19 15.57
C ALA A 201 2.54 -11.72 16.04
N VAL A 202 2.23 -10.43 15.83
CA VAL A 202 1.01 -9.78 16.39
C VAL A 202 0.17 -9.01 15.36
N SER A 203 0.54 -9.05 14.06
CA SER A 203 -0.27 -8.41 13.01
C SER A 203 -1.42 -9.31 12.54
N ASN A 204 -2.24 -8.79 11.63
CA ASN A 204 -3.27 -9.56 10.93
C ASN A 204 -2.80 -10.04 9.54
N GLY A 205 -1.51 -10.29 9.39
CA GLY A 205 -0.88 -10.83 8.18
C GLY A 205 0.09 -9.88 7.48
N CYS A 206 -0.16 -8.58 7.45
CA CYS A 206 0.77 -7.60 6.87
C CYS A 206 2.07 -7.50 7.67
N VAL A 207 3.16 -7.12 6.98
CA VAL A 207 4.49 -6.98 7.57
C VAL A 207 4.73 -5.51 7.91
N ARG A 208 4.86 -5.19 9.22
CA ARG A 208 5.20 -3.84 9.68
C ARG A 208 6.71 -3.70 9.80
N LEU A 209 7.23 -2.58 9.38
CA LEU A 209 8.64 -2.29 9.30
C LEU A 209 9.10 -1.42 10.48
N GLU A 210 10.20 -1.79 11.12
CA GLU A 210 10.84 -0.99 12.17
C GLU A 210 11.29 0.37 11.62
N ASP A 211 11.95 0.37 10.46
CA ASP A 211 12.45 1.55 9.77
C ASP A 211 12.03 1.51 8.28
N ALA A 212 10.78 1.87 8.02
CA ALA A 212 10.26 1.90 6.65
C ALA A 212 10.91 3.01 5.78
N PRO A 213 11.26 4.21 6.30
CA PRO A 213 12.06 5.18 5.55
C PRO A 213 13.41 4.64 5.09
N LYS A 214 14.13 3.87 5.90
CA LYS A 214 15.39 3.22 5.51
C LYS A 214 15.17 2.28 4.32
N LEU A 215 14.14 1.44 4.39
CA LEU A 215 13.80 0.57 3.27
C LEU A 215 13.44 1.37 2.01
N ALA A 216 12.67 2.46 2.16
CA ALA A 216 12.32 3.33 1.04
C ALA A 216 13.55 3.95 0.39
N ARG A 217 14.52 4.46 1.16
CA ARG A 217 15.79 4.98 0.63
C ARG A 217 16.55 3.92 -0.16
N TRP A 218 16.65 2.72 0.40
CA TRP A 218 17.34 1.62 -0.28
C TRP A 218 16.66 1.22 -1.59
N LEU A 219 15.33 1.13 -1.61
CA LEU A 219 14.56 0.78 -2.82
C LEU A 219 14.58 1.88 -3.87
N LEU A 220 14.39 3.14 -3.47
CA LEU A 220 14.29 4.29 -4.37
C LEU A 220 15.67 4.85 -4.80
N GLY A 221 16.74 4.55 -4.06
CA GLY A 221 18.06 5.14 -4.25
C GLY A 221 18.14 6.62 -3.89
N ARG A 222 17.13 7.15 -3.19
CA ARG A 222 17.01 8.54 -2.74
C ARG A 222 16.10 8.64 -1.51
N ASP A 223 16.17 9.76 -0.81
CA ASP A 223 15.37 9.99 0.37
C ASP A 223 13.87 10.13 0.01
N PRO A 224 12.97 9.33 0.60
CA PRO A 224 11.54 9.44 0.35
C PRO A 224 10.96 10.79 0.79
N GLU A 225 11.50 11.43 1.82
CA GLU A 225 11.06 12.75 2.27
C GLU A 225 11.23 13.83 1.20
N MET A 226 12.28 13.73 0.38
CA MET A 226 12.49 14.63 -0.76
C MET A 226 11.45 14.45 -1.88
N VAL A 227 10.70 13.36 -1.86
CA VAL A 227 9.69 13.01 -2.88
C VAL A 227 8.28 13.18 -2.35
N ALA A 228 8.12 13.15 -1.02
CA ALA A 228 6.83 13.27 -0.34
C ALA A 228 6.36 14.73 -0.35
N ALA A 229 5.62 15.12 -1.39
CA ALA A 229 5.03 16.45 -1.52
C ALA A 229 3.78 16.68 -0.64
N GLY A 230 3.57 15.91 0.42
CA GLY A 230 2.35 15.97 1.25
C GLY A 230 1.09 15.46 0.53
N ILE A 231 1.22 14.98 -0.70
CA ILE A 231 0.10 14.46 -1.50
C ILE A 231 -0.30 13.08 -0.95
N PRO A 232 -1.58 12.86 -0.64
CA PRO A 232 -2.08 11.56 -0.24
C PRO A 232 -1.88 10.48 -1.32
N GLU A 233 -1.60 9.25 -0.90
CA GLU A 233 -1.49 8.05 -1.75
C GLU A 233 -0.52 8.24 -2.94
N GLN A 234 0.59 8.97 -2.74
CA GLN A 234 1.56 9.25 -3.80
C GLN A 234 2.35 8.00 -4.18
N HIS A 235 2.17 7.52 -5.40
CA HIS A 235 2.91 6.38 -5.94
C HIS A 235 4.25 6.83 -6.55
N VAL A 236 5.34 6.30 -6.02
CA VAL A 236 6.71 6.56 -6.50
C VAL A 236 7.30 5.28 -7.08
N ALA A 237 7.47 5.23 -8.39
CA ALA A 237 8.04 4.06 -9.07
C ALA A 237 9.49 3.81 -8.61
N LEU A 238 9.84 2.56 -8.40
CA LEU A 238 11.21 2.14 -8.18
C LEU A 238 12.00 2.22 -9.49
N PRO A 239 13.31 2.56 -9.45
CA PRO A 239 14.17 2.53 -10.65
C PRO A 239 14.20 1.15 -11.33
N ARG A 240 14.08 0.09 -10.54
CA ARG A 240 13.91 -1.31 -10.97
C ARG A 240 13.00 -2.03 -10.00
N ALA A 241 12.19 -2.95 -10.51
CA ALA A 241 11.41 -3.84 -9.67
C ALA A 241 12.34 -4.72 -8.82
N VAL A 242 12.07 -4.79 -7.51
CA VAL A 242 12.88 -5.55 -6.56
C VAL A 242 12.12 -6.80 -6.12
N PRO A 243 12.67 -8.01 -6.34
CA PRO A 243 12.07 -9.24 -5.83
C PRO A 243 11.90 -9.20 -4.32
N ILE A 244 10.79 -9.76 -3.84
CA ILE A 244 10.51 -9.96 -2.43
C ILE A 244 10.11 -11.41 -2.20
N TYR A 245 10.70 -11.99 -1.17
CA TYR A 245 10.40 -13.34 -0.68
C TYR A 245 9.98 -13.22 0.77
N ILE A 246 8.82 -13.76 1.09
CA ILE A 246 8.35 -13.90 2.48
C ILE A 246 8.28 -15.40 2.74
N THR A 247 8.95 -15.88 3.77
CA THR A 247 9.01 -17.30 4.10
C THR A 247 9.21 -17.49 5.60
N TYR A 248 9.12 -18.73 6.06
CA TYR A 248 9.47 -19.17 7.40
C TYR A 248 10.72 -20.00 7.26
N LEU A 249 11.86 -19.43 7.64
CA LEU A 249 13.10 -20.18 7.71
C LEU A 249 13.14 -20.92 9.04
N ASP A 250 13.72 -22.10 9.05
CA ASP A 250 13.94 -22.83 10.27
C ASP A 250 15.07 -22.22 11.12
N GLN A 251 15.59 -22.94 12.11
CA GLN A 251 16.51 -22.41 13.12
C GLN A 251 17.86 -21.85 12.59
N GLN A 252 18.12 -21.88 11.25
CA GLN A 252 19.32 -21.28 10.63
C GLN A 252 18.97 -20.40 9.42
N PRO A 253 18.18 -19.38 9.60
CA PRO A 253 17.43 -18.77 8.52
C PRO A 253 18.26 -18.04 7.45
N ALA A 254 19.04 -17.07 7.84
CA ALA A 254 19.79 -16.25 6.91
C ALA A 254 21.04 -16.94 6.35
N GLN A 255 21.61 -17.89 7.12
CA GLN A 255 22.79 -18.66 6.69
C GLN A 255 22.45 -19.65 5.59
N LEU A 256 21.28 -20.31 5.64
CA LEU A 256 20.81 -21.21 4.60
C LEU A 256 20.41 -20.47 3.32
N ALA A 257 19.76 -19.32 3.46
CA ALA A 257 19.41 -18.49 2.31
C ALA A 257 20.64 -17.96 1.55
N LEU A 258 21.76 -17.81 2.23
CA LEU A 258 23.01 -17.25 1.73
C LEU A 258 24.16 -18.25 1.66
N ALA A 259 23.94 -19.52 1.99
CA ALA A 259 24.96 -20.58 2.00
C ALA A 259 25.64 -20.84 0.63
N GLY A 260 25.22 -20.14 -0.44
CA GLY A 260 25.95 -20.07 -1.70
C GLY A 260 26.94 -18.90 -1.79
N SER A 261 27.04 -18.02 -0.78
CA SER A 261 27.83 -16.78 -0.81
C SER A 261 29.05 -16.74 0.15
N GLY A 262 29.24 -17.76 0.96
CA GLY A 262 30.54 -17.99 1.65
C GLY A 262 30.94 -17.06 2.80
N SER A 263 30.03 -16.26 3.38
CA SER A 263 30.35 -15.45 4.56
C SER A 263 29.40 -15.73 5.72
N PRO A 264 29.90 -16.08 6.93
CA PRO A 264 29.06 -16.20 8.11
C PRO A 264 28.61 -14.81 8.57
N LEU A 265 27.29 -14.66 8.81
CA LEU A 265 26.77 -13.51 9.54
C LEU A 265 27.27 -13.59 10.99
N THR A 266 28.25 -12.78 11.35
CA THR A 266 28.60 -12.54 12.75
C THR A 266 27.43 -11.85 13.44
N ARG A 267 27.12 -12.34 14.64
CA ARG A 267 26.03 -11.90 15.52
C ARG A 267 26.13 -10.44 15.93
#